data_15f237f32ccf4b979c4825aa8ac2dfbc
#
_entry.id   15f237f32ccf4b979c4825aa8ac2dfbc
#
_cell.length_a   1.000
_cell.length_b   1.000
_cell.length_c   1.000
_cell.angle_alpha   90.00
_cell.angle_beta   90.00
_cell.angle_gamma   90.00
#
_symmetry.space_group_name_H-M   'P 1'
#
loop_
_entity.id
_entity.type
_entity.pdbx_description
1 polymer ?
#
loop_
_entity_poly.entity_id
_entity_poly.type
_entity_poly.pdbx_seq_one_letter_code
_entity_poly.pdbx_strand_id
1 'polypeptide(L)'
;MVDPSGDPGERGAAGHTVLIAGATSAAGVAVAVALAGAGARVLAVGSNEKRLERVLEAVPECSVYVCDLTDFAAVTALAATVHAEHGPVDGLVHLVGGWRGGGGLDGQTDEDWDFLHTRVLQTLRNTTRAFNADLLASFTGRLAIVSSVSVDAPTPGGANYASAKAAAETWTRAVGHGFAKAGDTAAAVIFAVRSLEGLEPRLAAEVVALWDSPAASLNNTRRILAP
;
A
#
# COMPACT_ATOMS: atom_id res chain seq x y z
N MET A 1 -19.20 5.36 33.75
CA MET A 1 -18.58 4.09 34.18
C MET A 1 -18.18 3.40 32.89
N VAL A 2 -16.92 3.53 32.49
CA VAL A 2 -16.39 2.95 31.24
C VAL A 2 -15.92 1.54 31.60
N ASP A 3 -16.43 0.55 30.87
CA ASP A 3 -16.05 -0.86 31.05
C ASP A 3 -14.55 -1.05 30.71
N PRO A 4 -13.71 -1.52 31.64
CA PRO A 4 -12.28 -1.72 31.40
C PRO A 4 -11.94 -3.10 30.82
N SER A 5 -12.91 -3.85 30.29
CA SER A 5 -12.70 -5.17 29.68
C SER A 5 -12.43 -5.09 28.17
N GLY A 6 -11.50 -4.24 27.74
CA GLY A 6 -10.84 -4.41 26.45
C GLY A 6 -9.98 -5.68 26.51
N ASP A 7 -10.37 -6.69 25.74
CA ASP A 7 -9.63 -7.94 25.61
C ASP A 7 -8.17 -7.65 25.21
N PRO A 8 -7.14 -8.08 25.97
CA PRO A 8 -5.74 -7.89 25.58
C PRO A 8 -5.32 -8.70 24.33
N GLY A 9 -6.27 -9.36 23.66
CA GLY A 9 -6.06 -10.22 22.47
C GLY A 9 -6.05 -9.51 21.12
N GLU A 10 -6.54 -8.26 20.98
CA GLU A 10 -6.63 -7.55 19.71
C GLU A 10 -5.51 -6.52 19.52
N ARG A 11 -4.26 -6.93 19.64
CA ARG A 11 -3.12 -6.09 19.24
C ARG A 11 -2.65 -6.49 17.85
N GLY A 12 -2.24 -5.49 17.06
CA GLY A 12 -1.76 -5.70 15.70
C GLY A 12 -2.88 -5.74 14.67
N ALA A 13 -2.64 -6.43 13.55
CA ALA A 13 -3.54 -6.48 12.39
C ALA A 13 -4.72 -7.48 12.54
N ALA A 14 -4.89 -8.13 13.69
CA ALA A 14 -5.92 -9.15 13.90
C ALA A 14 -7.34 -8.57 13.69
N GLY A 15 -8.18 -9.30 12.96
CA GLY A 15 -9.56 -8.91 12.67
C GLY A 15 -9.73 -7.84 11.58
N HIS A 16 -8.64 -7.17 11.15
CA HIS A 16 -8.72 -6.16 10.10
C HIS A 16 -8.77 -6.77 8.70
N THR A 17 -9.54 -6.14 7.81
CA THR A 17 -9.57 -6.48 6.38
C THR A 17 -8.56 -5.59 5.64
N VAL A 18 -7.52 -6.19 5.05
CA VAL A 18 -6.42 -5.45 4.42
C VAL A 18 -6.28 -5.82 2.95
N LEU A 19 -6.41 -4.82 2.07
CA LEU A 19 -6.21 -4.98 0.64
C LEU A 19 -4.77 -4.65 0.26
N ILE A 20 -4.12 -5.55 -0.46
CA ILE A 20 -2.75 -5.40 -0.97
C ILE A 20 -2.80 -5.20 -2.48
N ALA A 21 -2.59 -3.98 -2.95
CA ALA A 21 -2.44 -3.65 -4.35
C ALA A 21 -1.01 -3.94 -4.82
N GLY A 22 -0.83 -4.84 -5.79
CA GLY A 22 0.49 -5.33 -6.22
C GLY A 22 0.99 -6.52 -5.39
N ALA A 23 0.09 -7.36 -4.91
CA ALA A 23 0.36 -8.50 -4.06
C ALA A 23 1.29 -9.57 -4.68
N THR A 24 1.44 -9.59 -6.00
CA THR A 24 2.23 -10.60 -6.73
C THR A 24 3.75 -10.37 -6.72
N SER A 25 4.23 -9.28 -6.13
CA SER A 25 5.66 -9.03 -5.92
C SER A 25 6.19 -9.81 -4.71
N ALA A 26 7.52 -9.99 -4.60
CA ALA A 26 8.12 -10.61 -3.41
C ALA A 26 7.69 -9.90 -2.12
N ALA A 27 7.70 -8.56 -2.13
CA ALA A 27 7.22 -7.77 -1.00
C ALA A 27 5.72 -7.96 -0.75
N GLY A 28 4.90 -8.08 -1.82
CA GLY A 28 3.46 -8.33 -1.69
C GLY A 28 3.15 -9.67 -1.03
N VAL A 29 3.85 -10.73 -1.43
CA VAL A 29 3.72 -12.06 -0.80
C VAL A 29 4.18 -12.02 0.66
N ALA A 30 5.31 -11.39 0.96
CA ALA A 30 5.82 -11.29 2.34
C ALA A 30 4.84 -10.52 3.25
N VAL A 31 4.25 -9.42 2.74
CA VAL A 31 3.22 -8.65 3.47
C VAL A 31 1.95 -9.49 3.66
N ALA A 32 1.51 -10.22 2.63
CA ALA A 32 0.33 -11.09 2.73
C ALA A 32 0.51 -12.16 3.82
N VAL A 33 1.65 -12.85 3.82
CA VAL A 33 2.00 -13.87 4.83
C VAL A 33 2.02 -13.27 6.23
N ALA A 34 2.67 -12.12 6.42
CA ALA A 34 2.77 -11.50 7.73
C ALA A 34 1.42 -11.01 8.26
N LEU A 35 0.59 -10.40 7.41
CA LEU A 35 -0.76 -9.95 7.77
C LEU A 35 -1.67 -11.13 8.12
N ALA A 36 -1.68 -12.19 7.31
CA ALA A 36 -2.44 -13.40 7.60
C ALA A 36 -1.96 -14.05 8.91
N GLY A 37 -0.64 -14.17 9.11
CA GLY A 37 -0.06 -14.68 10.36
C GLY A 37 -0.38 -13.82 11.58
N ALA A 38 -0.69 -12.54 11.40
CA ALA A 38 -1.16 -11.63 12.43
C ALA A 38 -2.70 -11.64 12.61
N GLY A 39 -3.43 -12.50 11.89
CA GLY A 39 -4.87 -12.64 12.00
C GLY A 39 -5.70 -11.66 11.17
N ALA A 40 -5.09 -10.95 10.22
CA ALA A 40 -5.82 -10.10 9.28
C ALA A 40 -6.49 -10.94 8.17
N ARG A 41 -7.63 -10.45 7.67
CA ARG A 41 -8.19 -10.92 6.40
C ARG A 41 -7.46 -10.24 5.26
N VAL A 42 -6.76 -11.03 4.44
CA VAL A 42 -5.94 -10.53 3.33
C VAL A 42 -6.71 -10.59 2.02
N LEU A 43 -6.78 -9.46 1.32
CA LEU A 43 -7.34 -9.32 -0.03
C LEU A 43 -6.19 -8.97 -0.98
N ALA A 44 -5.76 -9.92 -1.80
CA ALA A 44 -4.60 -9.79 -2.67
C ALA A 44 -5.01 -9.39 -4.09
N VAL A 45 -4.55 -8.23 -4.56
CA VAL A 45 -4.87 -7.70 -5.90
C VAL A 45 -3.64 -7.70 -6.78
N GLY A 46 -3.79 -8.23 -8.00
CA GLY A 46 -2.77 -8.26 -9.02
C GLY A 46 -3.37 -8.24 -10.43
N SER A 47 -2.58 -7.87 -11.44
CA SER A 47 -3.01 -7.84 -12.85
C SER A 47 -2.84 -9.17 -13.59
N ASN A 48 -2.31 -10.21 -12.94
CA ASN A 48 -2.01 -11.48 -13.57
C ASN A 48 -2.42 -12.65 -12.65
N GLU A 49 -3.38 -13.43 -13.11
CA GLU A 49 -3.96 -14.57 -12.38
C GLU A 49 -2.89 -15.59 -11.97
N LYS A 50 -2.04 -15.99 -12.89
CA LYS A 50 -0.97 -16.97 -12.66
C LYS A 50 0.03 -16.56 -11.59
N ARG A 51 0.25 -15.24 -11.41
CA ARG A 51 1.10 -14.73 -10.34
C ARG A 51 0.38 -14.68 -9.00
N LEU A 52 -0.94 -14.55 -9.01
CA LEU A 52 -1.75 -14.60 -7.80
C LEU A 52 -1.82 -16.01 -7.21
N GLU A 53 -1.67 -17.07 -8.01
CA GLU A 53 -1.54 -18.45 -7.53
C GLU A 53 -0.45 -18.58 -6.47
N ARG A 54 0.69 -17.90 -6.63
CA ARG A 54 1.78 -17.91 -5.64
C ARG A 54 1.39 -17.26 -4.30
N VAL A 55 0.48 -16.30 -4.33
CA VAL A 55 -0.04 -15.69 -3.11
C VAL A 55 -0.95 -16.69 -2.41
N LEU A 56 -1.81 -17.39 -3.15
CA LEU A 56 -2.67 -18.47 -2.63
C LEU A 56 -1.86 -19.65 -2.09
N GLU A 57 -0.76 -20.03 -2.75
CA GLU A 57 0.16 -21.06 -2.24
C GLU A 57 0.77 -20.66 -0.89
N ALA A 58 1.08 -19.38 -0.70
CA ALA A 58 1.67 -18.87 0.53
C ALA A 58 0.64 -18.56 1.63
N VAL A 59 -0.59 -18.17 1.24
CA VAL A 59 -1.69 -17.80 2.13
C VAL A 59 -2.99 -18.37 1.56
N PRO A 60 -3.30 -19.65 1.79
CA PRO A 60 -4.46 -20.32 1.19
C PRO A 60 -5.82 -19.69 1.52
N GLU A 61 -5.92 -19.02 2.65
CA GLU A 61 -7.14 -18.37 3.14
C GLU A 61 -7.36 -16.94 2.58
N CYS A 62 -6.40 -16.38 1.82
CA CYS A 62 -6.58 -15.05 1.26
C CYS A 62 -7.56 -15.07 0.07
N SER A 63 -8.27 -13.95 -0.12
CA SER A 63 -9.05 -13.72 -1.34
C SER A 63 -8.18 -13.04 -2.39
N VAL A 64 -8.24 -13.52 -3.64
CA VAL A 64 -7.45 -12.95 -4.74
C VAL A 64 -8.34 -12.31 -5.80
N TYR A 65 -7.90 -11.18 -6.35
CA TYR A 65 -8.62 -10.43 -7.36
C TYR A 65 -7.68 -10.05 -8.51
N VAL A 66 -8.10 -10.38 -9.73
CA VAL A 66 -7.43 -9.90 -10.95
C VAL A 66 -8.02 -8.53 -11.31
N CYS A 67 -7.18 -7.50 -11.30
CA CYS A 67 -7.62 -6.14 -11.64
C CYS A 67 -6.50 -5.35 -12.30
N ASP A 68 -6.81 -4.67 -13.39
CA ASP A 68 -5.95 -3.63 -13.92
C ASP A 68 -6.15 -2.34 -13.11
N LEU A 69 -5.23 -2.07 -12.21
CA LEU A 69 -5.28 -0.89 -11.34
C LEU A 69 -5.05 0.44 -12.08
N THR A 70 -4.66 0.40 -13.36
CA THR A 70 -4.54 1.60 -14.21
C THR A 70 -5.89 2.08 -14.72
N ASP A 71 -6.89 1.19 -14.79
CA ASP A 71 -8.27 1.49 -15.17
C ASP A 71 -9.13 1.79 -13.93
N PHE A 72 -9.59 3.02 -13.81
CA PHE A 72 -10.42 3.43 -12.66
C PHE A 72 -11.80 2.76 -12.64
N ALA A 73 -12.36 2.42 -13.80
CA ALA A 73 -13.64 1.69 -13.85
C ALA A 73 -13.47 0.25 -13.32
N ALA A 74 -12.37 -0.43 -13.69
CA ALA A 74 -12.03 -1.74 -13.14
C ALA A 74 -11.81 -1.69 -11.62
N VAL A 75 -11.12 -0.67 -11.11
CA VAL A 75 -10.90 -0.50 -9.67
C VAL A 75 -12.21 -0.22 -8.92
N THR A 76 -13.13 0.53 -9.53
CA THR A 76 -14.45 0.78 -8.94
C THR A 76 -15.28 -0.51 -8.87
N ALA A 77 -15.23 -1.33 -9.92
CA ALA A 77 -15.89 -2.64 -9.94
C ALA A 77 -15.27 -3.59 -8.89
N LEU A 78 -13.93 -3.59 -8.76
CA LEU A 78 -13.23 -4.32 -7.70
C LEU A 78 -13.74 -3.90 -6.32
N ALA A 79 -13.82 -2.60 -6.04
CA ALA A 79 -14.31 -2.12 -4.75
C ALA A 79 -15.75 -2.58 -4.47
N ALA A 80 -16.63 -2.55 -5.46
CA ALA A 80 -18.00 -3.05 -5.31
C ALA A 80 -18.02 -4.57 -4.99
N THR A 81 -17.18 -5.37 -5.64
CA THR A 81 -17.03 -6.80 -5.36
C THR A 81 -16.51 -7.04 -3.94
N VAL A 82 -15.44 -6.35 -3.56
CA VAL A 82 -14.86 -6.45 -2.20
C VAL A 82 -15.90 -6.09 -1.14
N HIS A 83 -16.65 -5.02 -1.34
CA HIS A 83 -17.69 -4.62 -0.39
C HIS A 83 -18.81 -5.64 -0.27
N ALA A 84 -19.21 -6.29 -1.36
CA ALA A 84 -20.25 -7.32 -1.35
C ALA A 84 -19.79 -8.60 -0.63
N GLU A 85 -18.53 -8.97 -0.74
CA GLU A 85 -17.99 -10.22 -0.21
C GLU A 85 -17.43 -10.08 1.21
N HIS A 86 -16.84 -8.93 1.55
CA HIS A 86 -16.06 -8.74 2.78
C HIS A 86 -16.45 -7.51 3.59
N GLY A 87 -17.25 -6.62 3.03
CA GLY A 87 -17.51 -5.30 3.62
C GLY A 87 -16.36 -4.30 3.38
N PRO A 88 -16.33 -3.19 4.12
CA PRO A 88 -15.30 -2.17 3.98
C PRO A 88 -13.92 -2.69 4.40
N VAL A 89 -12.86 -2.09 3.85
CA VAL A 89 -11.48 -2.42 4.20
C VAL A 89 -10.93 -1.48 5.28
N ASP A 90 -10.14 -2.02 6.20
CA ASP A 90 -9.44 -1.27 7.24
C ASP A 90 -8.05 -0.83 6.79
N GLY A 91 -7.47 -1.51 5.80
CA GLY A 91 -6.14 -1.25 5.31
C GLY A 91 -6.00 -1.32 3.79
N LEU A 92 -5.21 -0.40 3.23
CA LEU A 92 -4.75 -0.41 1.85
C LEU A 92 -3.23 -0.35 1.83
N VAL A 93 -2.58 -1.45 1.44
CA VAL A 93 -1.13 -1.53 1.25
C VAL A 93 -0.85 -1.48 -0.25
N HIS A 94 -0.29 -0.36 -0.73
CA HIS A 94 -0.04 -0.14 -2.16
C HIS A 94 1.43 -0.39 -2.51
N LEU A 95 1.69 -1.52 -3.16
CA LEU A 95 3.02 -2.01 -3.52
C LEU A 95 3.26 -2.02 -5.05
N VAL A 96 2.33 -1.44 -5.82
CA VAL A 96 2.52 -1.33 -7.27
C VAL A 96 3.63 -0.34 -7.56
N GLY A 97 4.52 -0.71 -8.47
CA GLY A 97 5.62 0.13 -8.85
C GLY A 97 6.44 -0.51 -9.97
N GLY A 98 7.67 -0.14 -10.02
CA GLY A 98 8.67 -0.57 -10.98
C GLY A 98 9.79 0.43 -11.00
N TRP A 99 10.87 0.09 -11.64
CA TRP A 99 12.00 0.97 -11.88
C TRP A 99 12.35 0.97 -13.36
N ARG A 100 12.54 2.14 -13.90
CA ARG A 100 13.14 2.39 -15.22
C ARG A 100 14.01 3.63 -15.10
N GLY A 101 15.10 3.67 -15.87
CA GLY A 101 16.04 4.77 -15.88
C GLY A 101 17.39 4.37 -16.43
N GLY A 102 18.36 5.28 -16.32
CA GLY A 102 19.71 5.15 -16.87
C GLY A 102 20.00 6.25 -17.88
N GLY A 103 21.19 6.25 -18.49
CA GLY A 103 21.57 7.13 -19.59
C GLY A 103 21.67 8.64 -19.27
N GLY A 104 21.73 9.01 -17.97
CA GLY A 104 21.73 10.43 -17.58
C GLY A 104 20.37 11.09 -17.83
N LEU A 105 20.32 12.41 -17.92
CA LEU A 105 19.08 13.15 -18.16
C LEU A 105 18.59 12.95 -19.61
N ASP A 106 19.52 12.90 -20.56
CA ASP A 106 19.19 12.66 -21.98
C ASP A 106 18.63 11.27 -22.24
N GLY A 107 18.89 10.31 -21.36
CA GLY A 107 18.37 8.95 -21.40
C GLY A 107 16.98 8.80 -20.76
N GLN A 108 16.33 9.87 -20.29
CA GLN A 108 15.00 9.82 -19.70
C GLN A 108 13.96 9.89 -20.85
N THR A 109 13.46 8.73 -21.28
CA THR A 109 12.51 8.63 -22.39
C THR A 109 11.06 8.89 -21.96
N ASP A 110 10.20 9.29 -22.89
CA ASP A 110 8.76 9.43 -22.66
C ASP A 110 8.11 8.07 -22.35
N GLU A 111 8.60 6.97 -22.96
CA GLU A 111 8.10 5.62 -22.67
C GLU A 111 8.36 5.24 -21.21
N ASP A 112 9.54 5.55 -20.67
CA ASP A 112 9.86 5.27 -19.25
C ASP A 112 9.05 6.17 -18.31
N TRP A 113 8.82 7.43 -18.71
CA TRP A 113 7.95 8.33 -17.98
C TRP A 113 6.52 7.79 -17.90
N ASP A 114 5.93 7.43 -19.04
CA ASP A 114 4.56 6.90 -19.12
C ASP A 114 4.40 5.62 -18.31
N PHE A 115 5.38 4.71 -18.39
CA PHE A 115 5.41 3.50 -17.58
C PHE A 115 5.42 3.81 -16.08
N LEU A 116 6.31 4.69 -15.64
CA LEU A 116 6.46 5.04 -14.22
C LEU A 116 5.26 5.83 -13.70
N HIS A 117 4.80 6.83 -14.46
CA HIS A 117 3.62 7.61 -14.11
C HIS A 117 2.39 6.70 -13.93
N THR A 118 2.17 5.82 -14.89
CA THR A 118 1.03 4.89 -14.88
C THR A 118 1.12 3.93 -13.70
N ARG A 119 2.27 3.28 -13.50
CA ARG A 119 2.41 2.25 -12.46
C ARG A 119 2.57 2.80 -11.06
N VAL A 120 3.24 3.93 -10.87
CA VAL A 120 3.54 4.46 -9.55
C VAL A 120 2.44 5.42 -9.07
N LEU A 121 1.98 6.32 -9.93
CA LEU A 121 1.04 7.37 -9.52
C LEU A 121 -0.41 7.03 -9.85
N GLN A 122 -0.70 6.63 -11.09
CA GLN A 122 -2.09 6.43 -11.52
C GLN A 122 -2.76 5.28 -10.76
N THR A 123 -2.06 4.15 -10.57
CA THR A 123 -2.60 3.02 -9.79
C THR A 123 -2.88 3.42 -8.34
N LEU A 124 -1.99 4.20 -7.71
CA LEU A 124 -2.18 4.72 -6.35
C LEU A 124 -3.39 5.66 -6.28
N ARG A 125 -3.52 6.60 -7.24
CA ARG A 125 -4.69 7.47 -7.33
C ARG A 125 -5.99 6.67 -7.44
N ASN A 126 -6.01 5.67 -8.29
CA ASN A 126 -7.21 4.87 -8.53
C ASN A 126 -7.63 4.08 -7.29
N THR A 127 -6.69 3.36 -6.66
CA THR A 127 -6.97 2.56 -5.47
C THR A 127 -7.36 3.42 -4.28
N THR A 128 -6.63 4.51 -4.01
CA THR A 128 -6.98 5.39 -2.89
C THR A 128 -8.31 6.09 -3.08
N ARG A 129 -8.68 6.49 -4.31
CA ARG A 129 -10.00 7.07 -4.60
C ARG A 129 -11.15 6.09 -4.37
N ALA A 130 -10.95 4.83 -4.72
CA ALA A 130 -11.99 3.80 -4.58
C ALA A 130 -12.22 3.40 -3.12
N PHE A 131 -11.15 3.31 -2.33
CA PHE A 131 -11.20 2.81 -0.94
C PHE A 131 -11.08 3.91 0.14
N ASN A 132 -11.01 5.19 -0.23
CA ASN A 132 -10.85 6.27 0.74
C ASN A 132 -12.01 6.36 1.75
N ALA A 133 -13.23 6.09 1.31
CA ALA A 133 -14.39 6.11 2.20
C ALA A 133 -14.31 5.03 3.28
N ASP A 134 -13.80 3.85 2.93
CA ASP A 134 -13.61 2.74 3.86
C ASP A 134 -12.59 3.11 4.94
N LEU A 135 -11.41 3.61 4.51
CA LEU A 135 -10.35 4.00 5.42
C LEU A 135 -10.77 5.13 6.38
N LEU A 136 -11.62 6.05 5.89
CA LEU A 136 -12.19 7.11 6.73
C LEU A 136 -13.24 6.61 7.70
N ALA A 137 -14.02 5.59 7.32
CA ALA A 137 -15.06 5.00 8.15
C ALA A 137 -14.49 4.01 9.19
N SER A 138 -13.31 3.46 8.94
CA SER A 138 -12.65 2.54 9.86
C SER A 138 -12.13 3.28 11.12
N PHE A 139 -12.28 2.66 12.28
CA PHE A 139 -11.69 3.14 13.53
C PHE A 139 -10.16 3.02 13.56
N THR A 140 -9.59 2.28 12.60
CA THR A 140 -8.16 1.97 12.51
C THR A 140 -7.68 2.00 11.06
N GLY A 141 -8.16 2.94 10.25
CA GLY A 141 -7.84 3.02 8.83
C GLY A 141 -6.34 3.19 8.55
N ARG A 142 -5.75 2.39 7.68
CA ARG A 142 -4.31 2.44 7.35
C ARG A 142 -4.08 2.44 5.84
N LEU A 143 -3.38 3.46 5.37
CA LEU A 143 -2.79 3.50 4.03
C LEU A 143 -1.27 3.39 4.16
N ALA A 144 -0.67 2.42 3.47
CA ALA A 144 0.78 2.30 3.36
C ALA A 144 1.22 2.27 1.90
N ILE A 145 2.28 3.01 1.58
CA ILE A 145 2.94 2.95 0.27
C ILE A 145 4.43 2.71 0.40
N VAL A 146 5.04 2.17 -0.66
CA VAL A 146 6.50 2.11 -0.78
C VAL A 146 7.00 3.19 -1.74
N SER A 147 7.89 4.03 -1.23
CA SER A 147 8.59 5.07 -1.97
C SER A 147 10.10 4.80 -2.02
N SER A 148 10.87 5.78 -2.42
CA SER A 148 12.32 5.67 -2.58
C SER A 148 13.06 6.82 -1.91
N VAL A 149 14.25 6.53 -1.39
CA VAL A 149 15.20 7.55 -0.93
C VAL A 149 15.71 8.44 -2.07
N SER A 150 15.52 8.02 -3.35
CA SER A 150 15.85 8.86 -4.50
C SER A 150 14.98 10.12 -4.61
N VAL A 151 13.86 10.21 -3.88
CA VAL A 151 13.08 11.44 -3.77
C VAL A 151 13.87 12.56 -3.09
N ASP A 152 14.71 12.19 -2.11
CA ASP A 152 15.50 13.16 -1.34
C ASP A 152 16.80 13.58 -2.08
N ALA A 153 17.35 12.68 -2.91
CA ALA A 153 18.57 12.91 -3.66
C ALA A 153 18.45 12.31 -5.08
N PRO A 154 17.64 12.93 -5.97
CA PRO A 154 17.45 12.43 -7.32
C PRO A 154 18.72 12.55 -8.15
N THR A 155 18.95 11.54 -8.97
CA THR A 155 20.07 11.53 -9.93
C THR A 155 19.56 11.81 -11.36
N PRO A 156 20.39 12.33 -12.28
CA PRO A 156 19.96 12.56 -13.66
C PRO A 156 19.40 11.30 -14.34
N GLY A 157 20.03 10.14 -14.14
CA GLY A 157 19.57 8.87 -14.73
C GLY A 157 18.36 8.25 -14.03
N GLY A 158 17.91 8.80 -12.92
CA GLY A 158 16.69 8.37 -12.20
C GLY A 158 15.63 9.46 -12.10
N ALA A 159 15.72 10.51 -12.92
CA ALA A 159 14.85 11.68 -12.81
C ALA A 159 13.37 11.34 -12.96
N ASN A 160 12.99 10.56 -14.00
CA ASN A 160 11.61 10.09 -14.18
C ASN A 160 11.11 9.29 -12.97
N TYR A 161 11.92 8.36 -12.48
CA TYR A 161 11.55 7.53 -11.33
C TYR A 161 11.37 8.36 -10.05
N ALA A 162 12.34 9.21 -9.72
CA ALA A 162 12.29 10.06 -8.55
C ALA A 162 11.10 11.04 -8.59
N SER A 163 10.81 11.61 -9.77
CA SER A 163 9.65 12.49 -9.99
C SER A 163 8.33 11.74 -9.78
N ALA A 164 8.17 10.54 -10.34
CA ALA A 164 6.98 9.73 -10.14
C ALA A 164 6.77 9.35 -8.67
N LYS A 165 7.87 8.98 -7.96
CA LYS A 165 7.83 8.67 -6.52
C LYS A 165 7.52 9.93 -5.68
N ALA A 166 8.08 11.08 -6.00
CA ALA A 166 7.77 12.35 -5.33
C ALA A 166 6.28 12.72 -5.50
N ALA A 167 5.74 12.54 -6.70
CA ALA A 167 4.31 12.76 -6.96
C ALA A 167 3.42 11.79 -6.14
N ALA A 168 3.80 10.51 -6.04
CA ALA A 168 3.09 9.54 -5.21
C ALA A 168 3.15 9.88 -3.71
N GLU A 169 4.30 10.35 -3.20
CA GLU A 169 4.42 10.83 -1.83
C GLU A 169 3.53 12.06 -1.58
N THR A 170 3.52 13.01 -2.52
CA THR A 170 2.65 14.21 -2.41
C THR A 170 1.18 13.84 -2.39
N TRP A 171 0.76 12.90 -3.26
CA TRP A 171 -0.60 12.36 -3.25
C TRP A 171 -0.95 11.71 -1.91
N THR A 172 -0.06 10.86 -1.39
CA THR A 172 -0.25 10.18 -0.09
C THR A 172 -0.36 11.16 1.06
N ARG A 173 0.45 12.22 1.08
CA ARG A 173 0.36 13.28 2.09
C ARG A 173 -0.98 14.03 2.01
N ALA A 174 -1.50 14.26 0.80
CA ALA A 174 -2.83 14.87 0.62
C ALA A 174 -3.94 13.97 1.19
N VAL A 175 -3.85 12.65 0.99
CA VAL A 175 -4.77 11.68 1.62
C VAL A 175 -4.65 11.75 3.14
N GLY A 176 -3.44 11.73 3.70
CA GLY A 176 -3.21 11.86 5.13
C GLY A 176 -3.72 13.16 5.74
N HIS A 177 -3.64 14.29 5.02
CA HIS A 177 -4.27 15.54 5.44
C HIS A 177 -5.81 15.41 5.45
N GLY A 178 -6.39 14.65 4.52
CA GLY A 178 -7.81 14.30 4.52
C GLY A 178 -8.19 13.50 5.77
N PHE A 179 -7.39 12.50 6.14
CA PHE A 179 -7.59 11.71 7.34
C PHE A 179 -7.56 12.55 8.62
N ALA A 180 -6.56 13.43 8.77
CA ALA A 180 -6.47 14.34 9.92
C ALA A 180 -7.67 15.30 10.04
N LYS A 181 -8.27 15.71 8.91
CA LYS A 181 -9.48 16.56 8.93
C LYS A 181 -10.74 15.80 9.31
N ALA A 182 -10.81 14.51 9.02
CA ALA A 182 -11.97 13.68 9.32
C ALA A 182 -11.97 13.13 10.75
N GLY A 183 -10.79 13.09 11.41
CA GLY A 183 -10.59 12.56 12.75
C GLY A 183 -9.23 11.86 12.85
N ASP A 184 -8.87 11.40 14.03
CA ASP A 184 -7.55 10.77 14.28
C ASP A 184 -7.60 9.24 14.24
N THR A 185 -8.51 8.64 13.43
CA THR A 185 -8.67 7.19 13.34
C THR A 185 -7.88 6.56 12.20
N ALA A 186 -7.61 7.32 11.13
CA ALA A 186 -6.89 6.84 9.94
C ALA A 186 -5.50 7.46 9.81
N ALA A 187 -4.56 6.71 9.20
CA ALA A 187 -3.21 7.15 8.96
C ALA A 187 -2.70 6.73 7.59
N ALA A 188 -1.94 7.62 6.94
CA ALA A 188 -1.17 7.37 5.73
C ALA A 188 0.32 7.35 6.05
N VAL A 189 1.01 6.26 5.68
CA VAL A 189 2.43 6.04 5.98
C VAL A 189 3.21 5.77 4.70
N ILE A 190 4.37 6.37 4.58
CA ILE A 190 5.29 6.21 3.46
C ILE A 190 6.54 5.45 3.94
N PHE A 191 6.80 4.27 3.36
CA PHE A 191 8.04 3.55 3.57
C PHE A 191 9.01 3.86 2.43
N ALA A 192 10.12 4.53 2.71
CA ALA A 192 11.14 4.87 1.72
C ALA A 192 12.30 3.87 1.79
N VAL A 193 12.68 3.33 0.65
CA VAL A 193 13.75 2.33 0.54
C VAL A 193 14.75 2.74 -0.55
N ARG A 194 15.98 2.24 -0.46
CA ARG A 194 16.93 2.26 -1.58
C ARG A 194 16.59 1.15 -2.58
N SER A 195 16.35 -0.05 -2.09
CA SER A 195 15.85 -1.23 -2.79
C SER A 195 14.95 -2.01 -1.84
N LEU A 196 13.96 -2.70 -2.37
CA LEU A 196 13.15 -3.65 -1.57
C LEU A 196 13.81 -5.02 -1.44
N GLU A 197 14.73 -5.35 -2.33
CA GLU A 197 15.43 -6.63 -2.31
C GLU A 197 16.14 -6.84 -0.97
N GLY A 198 15.77 -7.91 -0.26
CA GLY A 198 16.27 -8.24 1.07
C GLY A 198 15.58 -7.49 2.23
N LEU A 199 14.67 -6.55 1.94
CA LEU A 199 13.90 -5.81 2.96
C LEU A 199 12.44 -6.27 3.08
N GLU A 200 12.02 -7.27 2.30
CA GLU A 200 10.63 -7.75 2.26
C GLU A 200 10.11 -8.16 3.65
N PRO A 201 10.86 -8.95 4.46
CA PRO A 201 10.41 -9.31 5.79
C PRO A 201 10.30 -8.12 6.74
N ARG A 202 11.22 -7.14 6.61
CA ARG A 202 11.18 -5.93 7.42
C ARG A 202 10.00 -5.05 7.04
N LEU A 203 9.74 -4.83 5.76
CA LEU A 203 8.56 -4.11 5.30
C LEU A 203 7.28 -4.79 5.81
N ALA A 204 7.21 -6.11 5.72
CA ALA A 204 6.07 -6.87 6.19
C ALA A 204 5.80 -6.67 7.69
N ALA A 205 6.84 -6.73 8.52
CA ALA A 205 6.75 -6.46 9.96
C ALA A 205 6.30 -5.02 10.26
N GLU A 206 6.86 -4.03 9.56
CA GLU A 206 6.46 -2.62 9.72
C GLU A 206 5.02 -2.36 9.28
N VAL A 207 4.52 -3.07 8.26
CA VAL A 207 3.13 -2.99 7.82
C VAL A 207 2.19 -3.56 8.90
N VAL A 208 2.49 -4.74 9.45
CA VAL A 208 1.70 -5.33 10.55
C VAL A 208 1.67 -4.39 11.75
N ALA A 209 2.81 -3.80 12.12
CA ALA A 209 2.94 -2.89 13.26
C ALA A 209 2.17 -1.56 13.11
N LEU A 210 1.59 -1.26 11.95
CA LEU A 210 0.78 -0.05 11.77
C LEU A 210 -0.47 -0.05 12.66
N TRP A 211 -0.97 -1.21 13.05
CA TRP A 211 -2.13 -1.32 13.93
C TRP A 211 -1.76 -1.35 15.43
N ASP A 212 -0.46 -1.39 15.76
CA ASP A 212 0.02 -1.31 17.16
C ASP A 212 0.12 0.14 17.67
N SER A 213 -0.06 1.12 16.81
CA SER A 213 0.14 2.53 17.14
C SER A 213 -1.08 3.39 16.80
N PRO A 214 -1.37 4.43 17.60
CA PRO A 214 -2.42 5.38 17.29
C PRO A 214 -2.21 6.07 15.93
N ALA A 215 -3.28 6.28 15.17
CA ALA A 215 -3.22 6.91 13.85
C ALA A 215 -2.53 8.29 13.89
N ALA A 216 -2.80 9.09 14.91
CA ALA A 216 -2.20 10.41 15.08
C ALA A 216 -0.65 10.40 15.13
N SER A 217 -0.04 9.31 15.64
CA SER A 217 1.42 9.16 15.67
C SER A 217 2.01 8.64 14.35
N LEU A 218 1.17 8.07 13.49
CA LEU A 218 1.56 7.46 12.22
C LEU A 218 1.31 8.37 11.02
N ASN A 219 0.23 9.14 11.08
CA ASN A 219 -0.28 9.84 9.92
C ASN A 219 0.74 10.82 9.33
N ASN A 220 0.91 10.75 8.01
CA ASN A 220 1.90 11.52 7.25
C ASN A 220 3.37 11.27 7.65
N THR A 221 3.67 10.16 8.32
CA THR A 221 5.06 9.77 8.59
C THR A 221 5.71 9.19 7.33
N ARG A 222 6.98 9.52 7.16
CA ARG A 222 7.87 8.93 6.15
C ARG A 222 9.01 8.22 6.88
N ARG A 223 9.07 6.91 6.73
CA ARG A 223 10.02 6.03 7.42
C ARG A 223 11.02 5.46 6.42
N ILE A 224 12.31 5.63 6.68
CA ILE A 224 13.35 5.02 5.86
C ILE A 224 13.60 3.61 6.40
N LEU A 225 13.39 2.61 5.53
CA LEU A 225 13.76 1.23 5.85
C LEU A 225 15.17 0.96 5.30
N ALA A 226 16.04 0.52 6.20
CA ALA A 226 17.41 0.10 5.90
C ALA A 226 17.60 -1.34 6.42
N PRO A 227 18.61 -2.07 5.91
CA PRO A 227 18.98 -3.40 6.40
C PRO A 227 19.23 -3.47 7.89
#